data_46486dc32c5f8e47d6ce942674f079a9
#
_entry.id   46486dc32c5f8e47d6ce942674f079a9
#
_cell.length_a   1.000
_cell.length_b   1.000
_cell.length_c   1.000
_cell.angle_alpha   90.00
_cell.angle_beta   90.00
_cell.angle_gamma   90.00
#
_symmetry.space_group_name_H-M   'P 1'
#
loop_
_entity.id
_entity.type
_entity.pdbx_description
1 polymer ?
#
loop_
_entity_poly.entity_id
_entity_poly.type
_entity_poly.pdbx_seq_one_letter_code
_entity_poly.pdbx_strand_id
1 'polypeptide(L)'
;MHAMTTNPELRKKVDAVLDTFIKDFYETVPFAQHQKNSAELNLDYYKRHNIETILRLRRKRTVDALAIKYFTKVDPVQAKAWAHYTDDEMLHDRLFAADLAKVGVTKDQIYSTEPLLSTKLLTGYLQFGMEFEDSPLALITSVYFVEYVTTRTQPEWLDNLGTVLGEENVKGARAHVNTDLDDDHDDFVWRVLSTLIKSEADEQKVIEHLNHIYWLWKLYFVELHQLTVIGKSDAQIPLPTAADV
;
A
#
# COMPACT_ATOMS: atom_id res chain seq x y z
N MET A 1 21.45 23.78 9.83
CA MET A 1 21.07 22.45 9.34
C MET A 1 20.97 21.56 10.56
N HIS A 2 19.78 21.30 11.08
CA HIS A 2 19.59 20.25 12.07
C HIS A 2 19.73 18.93 11.34
N ALA A 3 20.67 18.08 11.78
CA ALA A 3 20.73 16.71 11.29
C ALA A 3 19.37 16.06 11.58
N MET A 4 18.68 15.60 10.55
CA MET A 4 17.46 14.80 10.72
C MET A 4 17.85 13.55 11.51
N THR A 5 17.34 13.41 12.71
CA THR A 5 17.52 12.20 13.51
C THR A 5 16.71 11.10 12.83
N THR A 6 17.39 10.15 12.20
CA THR A 6 16.74 9.05 11.45
C THR A 6 16.23 7.93 12.35
N ASN A 7 16.39 8.05 13.66
CA ASN A 7 16.02 7.06 14.68
C ASN A 7 16.26 5.58 14.23
N PRO A 8 17.52 5.15 14.04
CA PRO A 8 17.82 3.86 13.40
C PRO A 8 17.36 2.66 14.25
N GLU A 9 17.30 2.80 15.57
CA GLU A 9 16.84 1.71 16.43
C GLU A 9 15.32 1.50 16.32
N LEU A 10 14.56 2.59 16.20
CA LEU A 10 13.13 2.48 15.92
C LEU A 10 12.88 1.90 14.53
N ARG A 11 13.67 2.33 13.52
CA ARG A 11 13.55 1.75 12.17
C ARG A 11 13.72 0.24 12.20
N LYS A 12 14.75 -0.27 12.88
CA LYS A 12 14.96 -1.71 13.03
C LYS A 12 13.77 -2.43 13.68
N LYS A 13 13.14 -1.80 14.68
CA LYS A 13 11.92 -2.37 15.30
C LYS A 13 10.76 -2.41 14.33
N VAL A 14 10.54 -1.32 13.60
CA VAL A 14 9.47 -1.22 12.59
C VAL A 14 9.70 -2.23 11.47
N ASP A 15 10.90 -2.32 10.93
CA ASP A 15 11.27 -3.26 9.88
C ASP A 15 11.07 -4.72 10.33
N ALA A 16 11.45 -5.06 11.57
CA ALA A 16 11.20 -6.39 12.12
C ALA A 16 9.71 -6.73 12.26
N VAL A 17 8.87 -5.73 12.56
CA VAL A 17 7.40 -5.90 12.56
C VAL A 17 6.91 -6.15 11.13
N LEU A 18 7.39 -5.39 10.16
CA LEU A 18 7.02 -5.55 8.75
C LEU A 18 7.46 -6.89 8.17
N ASP A 19 8.66 -7.38 8.52
CA ASP A 19 9.12 -8.72 8.14
C ASP A 19 8.20 -9.81 8.71
N THR A 20 7.75 -9.63 9.96
CA THR A 20 6.77 -10.53 10.57
C THR A 20 5.44 -10.52 9.82
N PHE A 21 4.97 -9.35 9.39
CA PHE A 21 3.75 -9.22 8.60
C PHE A 21 3.88 -9.88 7.22
N ILE A 22 5.00 -9.72 6.54
CA ILE A 22 5.25 -10.39 5.26
C ILE A 22 5.19 -11.92 5.44
N LYS A 23 5.82 -12.44 6.50
CA LYS A 23 5.78 -13.87 6.81
C LYS A 23 4.36 -14.33 7.11
N ASP A 24 3.66 -13.66 8.03
CA ASP A 24 2.28 -13.99 8.40
C ASP A 24 1.33 -13.89 7.20
N PHE A 25 1.51 -12.93 6.32
CA PHE A 25 0.75 -12.80 5.08
C PHE A 25 0.79 -14.08 4.25
N TYR A 26 1.98 -14.59 3.97
CA TYR A 26 2.12 -15.81 3.17
C TYR A 26 1.69 -17.07 3.90
N GLU A 27 1.71 -17.09 5.24
CA GLU A 27 1.31 -18.26 6.04
C GLU A 27 -0.20 -18.31 6.29
N THR A 28 -0.87 -17.16 6.41
CA THR A 28 -2.25 -17.12 6.93
C THR A 28 -3.28 -16.55 5.97
N VAL A 29 -2.87 -15.69 5.01
CA VAL A 29 -3.82 -15.09 4.07
C VAL A 29 -4.18 -16.10 2.98
N PRO A 30 -5.47 -16.38 2.77
CA PRO A 30 -5.89 -17.31 1.73
C PRO A 30 -5.36 -16.90 0.36
N PHE A 31 -4.84 -17.88 -0.38
CA PHE A 31 -4.32 -17.69 -1.72
C PHE A 31 -3.06 -16.80 -1.85
N ALA A 32 -2.45 -16.33 -0.75
CA ALA A 32 -1.26 -15.49 -0.81
C ALA A 32 -0.08 -16.18 -1.52
N GLN A 33 0.07 -17.49 -1.35
CA GLN A 33 1.15 -18.28 -1.95
C GLN A 33 1.14 -18.27 -3.49
N HIS A 34 0.01 -17.97 -4.15
CA HIS A 34 -0.05 -17.89 -5.61
C HIS A 34 0.88 -16.79 -6.17
N GLN A 35 1.19 -15.78 -5.38
CA GLN A 35 2.13 -14.72 -5.77
C GLN A 35 3.54 -15.26 -6.00
N LYS A 36 3.88 -16.41 -5.37
CA LYS A 36 5.17 -17.12 -5.51
C LYS A 36 5.10 -18.30 -6.45
N ASN A 37 3.96 -18.59 -7.04
CA ASN A 37 3.75 -19.76 -7.89
C ASN A 37 2.98 -19.40 -9.16
N SER A 38 3.68 -19.26 -10.26
CA SER A 38 3.11 -18.90 -11.56
C SER A 38 2.03 -19.89 -12.05
N ALA A 39 2.08 -21.16 -11.64
CA ALA A 39 1.08 -22.17 -12.04
C ALA A 39 -0.29 -21.94 -11.40
N GLU A 40 -0.38 -21.14 -10.35
CA GLU A 40 -1.61 -20.85 -9.61
C GLU A 40 -2.21 -19.47 -9.95
N LEU A 41 -1.67 -18.78 -10.97
CA LEU A 41 -2.18 -17.48 -11.37
C LEU A 41 -3.68 -17.54 -11.70
N ASN A 42 -4.45 -16.68 -11.03
CA ASN A 42 -5.85 -16.44 -11.33
C ASN A 42 -6.01 -15.06 -11.99
N LEU A 43 -6.49 -15.04 -13.24
CA LEU A 43 -6.58 -13.82 -14.03
C LEU A 43 -7.62 -12.83 -13.48
N ASP A 44 -8.73 -13.31 -12.92
CA ASP A 44 -9.75 -12.43 -12.32
C ASP A 44 -9.24 -11.78 -11.04
N TYR A 45 -8.46 -12.53 -10.23
CA TYR A 45 -7.76 -11.99 -9.07
C TYR A 45 -6.78 -10.89 -9.49
N TYR A 46 -5.92 -11.16 -10.48
CA TYR A 46 -4.97 -10.18 -11.01
C TYR A 46 -5.69 -8.91 -11.50
N LYS A 47 -6.72 -9.05 -12.33
CA LYS A 47 -7.49 -7.92 -12.85
C LYS A 47 -8.11 -7.10 -11.72
N ARG A 48 -8.80 -7.76 -10.79
CA ARG A 48 -9.46 -7.07 -9.69
C ARG A 48 -8.44 -6.41 -8.75
N HIS A 49 -7.33 -7.07 -8.44
CA HIS A 49 -6.25 -6.49 -7.63
C HIS A 49 -5.73 -5.19 -8.23
N ASN A 50 -5.44 -5.17 -9.53
CA ASN A 50 -4.94 -3.96 -10.19
C ASN A 50 -6.00 -2.85 -10.30
N ILE A 51 -7.27 -3.19 -10.51
CA ILE A 51 -8.37 -2.21 -10.44
C ILE A 51 -8.40 -1.56 -9.06
N GLU A 52 -8.36 -2.35 -7.98
CA GLU A 52 -8.35 -1.84 -6.60
C GLU A 52 -7.10 -0.99 -6.31
N THR A 53 -5.94 -1.37 -6.84
CA THR A 53 -4.71 -0.58 -6.76
C THR A 53 -4.88 0.79 -7.40
N ILE A 54 -5.43 0.86 -8.62
CA ILE A 54 -5.73 2.12 -9.30
C ILE A 54 -6.69 2.98 -8.46
N LEU A 55 -7.75 2.36 -7.91
CA LEU A 55 -8.73 3.07 -7.10
C LEU A 55 -8.13 3.62 -5.79
N ARG A 56 -7.23 2.87 -5.14
CA ARG A 56 -6.48 3.33 -3.95
C ARG A 56 -5.54 4.47 -4.29
N LEU A 57 -4.71 4.36 -5.32
CA LEU A 57 -3.78 5.41 -5.77
C LEU A 57 -4.51 6.72 -6.04
N ARG A 58 -5.66 6.67 -6.70
CA ARG A 58 -6.46 7.87 -6.99
C ARG A 58 -7.01 8.53 -5.72
N ARG A 59 -7.43 7.73 -4.73
CA ARG A 59 -7.94 8.26 -3.46
C ARG A 59 -6.80 8.78 -2.58
N LYS A 60 -5.65 8.11 -2.60
CA LYS A 60 -4.44 8.52 -1.89
C LYS A 60 -4.04 9.96 -2.23
N ARG A 61 -4.16 10.40 -3.49
CA ARG A 61 -3.86 11.79 -3.90
C ARG A 61 -4.55 12.85 -3.04
N THR A 62 -5.81 12.61 -2.66
CA THR A 62 -6.55 13.56 -1.79
C THR A 62 -5.95 13.57 -0.40
N VAL A 63 -5.58 12.42 0.14
CA VAL A 63 -4.98 12.30 1.47
C VAL A 63 -3.57 12.89 1.49
N ASP A 64 -2.78 12.68 0.43
CA ASP A 64 -1.45 13.31 0.26
C ASP A 64 -1.56 14.84 0.21
N ALA A 65 -2.56 15.38 -0.48
CA ALA A 65 -2.80 16.83 -0.51
C ALA A 65 -3.14 17.40 0.89
N LEU A 66 -3.86 16.63 1.73
CA LEU A 66 -4.10 17.00 3.13
C LEU A 66 -2.81 16.98 3.94
N ALA A 67 -1.92 16.01 3.72
CA ALA A 67 -0.62 15.97 4.38
C ALA A 67 0.28 17.15 3.96
N ILE A 68 0.31 17.51 2.67
CA ILE A 68 1.01 18.72 2.20
C ILE A 68 0.45 19.96 2.91
N LYS A 69 -0.89 20.09 3.00
CA LYS A 69 -1.54 21.18 3.73
C LYS A 69 -1.14 21.22 5.21
N TYR A 70 -1.08 20.07 5.87
CA TYR A 70 -0.62 19.96 7.26
C TYR A 70 0.84 20.43 7.40
N PHE A 71 1.74 19.86 6.62
CA PHE A 71 3.17 20.21 6.67
C PHE A 71 3.43 21.67 6.32
N THR A 72 2.65 22.27 5.41
CA THR A 72 2.78 23.69 5.07
C THR A 72 2.62 24.60 6.29
N LYS A 73 1.82 24.18 7.30
CA LYS A 73 1.62 24.95 8.53
C LYS A 73 2.71 24.73 9.58
N VAL A 74 3.28 23.50 9.64
CA VAL A 74 4.14 23.08 10.76
C VAL A 74 5.62 22.92 10.37
N ASP A 75 5.90 22.50 9.14
CA ASP A 75 7.24 22.28 8.61
C ASP A 75 7.25 22.41 7.07
N PRO A 76 7.54 23.59 6.53
CA PRO A 76 7.54 23.81 5.08
C PRO A 76 8.62 23.00 4.32
N VAL A 77 9.65 22.51 5.01
CA VAL A 77 10.65 21.61 4.39
C VAL A 77 10.03 20.26 4.12
N GLN A 78 9.29 19.72 5.09
CA GLN A 78 8.54 18.48 4.91
C GLN A 78 7.39 18.65 3.91
N ALA A 79 6.73 19.82 3.88
CA ALA A 79 5.73 20.11 2.85
C ALA A 79 6.30 20.00 1.44
N LYS A 80 7.47 20.60 1.22
CA LYS A 80 8.16 20.51 -0.09
C LYS A 80 8.57 19.08 -0.42
N ALA A 81 9.12 18.36 0.55
CA ALA A 81 9.54 16.98 0.38
C ALA A 81 8.34 16.06 0.02
N TRP A 82 7.24 16.17 0.78
CA TRP A 82 6.04 15.38 0.53
C TRP A 82 5.34 15.75 -0.78
N ALA A 83 5.38 17.03 -1.19
CA ALA A 83 4.87 17.46 -2.48
C ALA A 83 5.67 16.86 -3.65
N HIS A 84 6.97 16.70 -3.51
CA HIS A 84 7.82 16.04 -4.52
C HIS A 84 7.46 14.55 -4.63
N TYR A 85 7.41 13.84 -3.51
CA TYR A 85 6.96 12.44 -3.50
C TYR A 85 5.56 12.28 -4.10
N THR A 86 4.63 13.19 -3.76
CA THR A 86 3.27 13.16 -4.32
C THR A 86 3.26 13.41 -5.84
N ASP A 87 4.15 14.25 -6.36
CA ASP A 87 4.31 14.50 -7.80
C ASP A 87 4.76 13.23 -8.53
N ASP A 88 5.76 12.54 -7.99
CA ASP A 88 6.26 11.27 -8.53
C ASP A 88 5.14 10.19 -8.56
N GLU A 89 4.36 10.08 -7.47
CA GLU A 89 3.27 9.13 -7.34
C GLU A 89 2.00 9.48 -8.14
N MET A 90 1.90 10.74 -8.61
CA MET A 90 0.64 11.30 -9.12
C MET A 90 0.01 10.51 -10.28
N LEU A 91 0.80 9.87 -11.11
CA LEU A 91 0.34 9.22 -12.33
C LEU A 91 0.58 7.70 -12.38
N HIS A 92 1.01 7.08 -11.28
CA HIS A 92 1.27 5.64 -11.23
C HIS A 92 0.04 4.79 -11.54
N ASP A 93 -1.17 5.26 -11.25
CA ASP A 93 -2.42 4.59 -11.64
C ASP A 93 -2.51 4.32 -13.15
N ARG A 94 -1.87 5.16 -13.99
CA ARG A 94 -1.86 5.01 -15.45
C ARG A 94 -1.00 3.82 -15.90
N LEU A 95 0.04 3.49 -15.16
CA LEU A 95 0.91 2.35 -15.45
C LEU A 95 0.12 1.04 -15.31
N PHE A 96 -0.59 0.87 -14.20
CA PHE A 96 -1.47 -0.28 -13.97
C PHE A 96 -2.64 -0.33 -14.96
N ALA A 97 -3.23 0.82 -15.30
CA ALA A 97 -4.29 0.88 -16.29
C ALA A 97 -3.81 0.47 -17.70
N ALA A 98 -2.56 0.77 -18.06
CA ALA A 98 -1.96 0.34 -19.33
C ALA A 98 -1.76 -1.19 -19.38
N ASP A 99 -1.34 -1.81 -18.27
CA ASP A 99 -1.20 -3.27 -18.19
C ASP A 99 -2.59 -3.95 -18.22
N LEU A 100 -3.57 -3.43 -17.50
CA LEU A 100 -4.94 -3.93 -17.54
C LEU A 100 -5.58 -3.89 -18.94
N ALA A 101 -5.29 -2.85 -19.72
CA ALA A 101 -5.79 -2.74 -21.10
C ALA A 101 -5.32 -3.90 -21.98
N LYS A 102 -4.09 -4.40 -21.77
CA LYS A 102 -3.51 -5.53 -22.53
C LYS A 102 -4.18 -6.86 -22.20
N VAL A 103 -4.74 -6.99 -21.00
CA VAL A 103 -5.52 -8.18 -20.60
C VAL A 103 -7.05 -7.97 -20.74
N GLY A 104 -7.44 -6.97 -21.54
CA GLY A 104 -8.83 -6.76 -21.98
C GLY A 104 -9.72 -5.99 -21.00
N VAL A 105 -9.15 -5.25 -20.03
CA VAL A 105 -9.93 -4.39 -19.12
C VAL A 105 -9.93 -2.95 -19.64
N THR A 106 -11.12 -2.39 -19.85
CA THR A 106 -11.27 -1.01 -20.35
C THR A 106 -11.19 0.02 -19.22
N LYS A 107 -10.90 1.28 -19.58
CA LYS A 107 -10.92 2.40 -18.61
C LYS A 107 -12.30 2.55 -17.96
N ASP A 108 -13.37 2.40 -18.73
CA ASP A 108 -14.74 2.51 -18.20
C ASP A 108 -15.01 1.43 -17.16
N GLN A 109 -14.57 0.19 -17.39
CA GLN A 109 -14.66 -0.88 -16.40
C GLN A 109 -13.86 -0.54 -15.13
N ILE A 110 -12.64 -0.02 -15.26
CA ILE A 110 -11.83 0.37 -14.10
C ILE A 110 -12.55 1.43 -13.26
N TYR A 111 -13.01 2.50 -13.91
CA TYR A 111 -13.52 3.67 -13.19
C TYR A 111 -14.98 3.56 -12.75
N SER A 112 -15.75 2.65 -13.33
CA SER A 112 -17.11 2.32 -12.88
C SER A 112 -17.14 1.22 -11.83
N THR A 113 -16.00 0.56 -11.56
CA THR A 113 -15.94 -0.49 -10.56
C THR A 113 -16.12 0.10 -9.16
N GLU A 114 -17.09 -0.44 -8.43
CA GLU A 114 -17.26 -0.10 -7.02
C GLU A 114 -16.09 -0.69 -6.20
N PRO A 115 -15.38 0.13 -5.41
CA PRO A 115 -14.27 -0.35 -4.59
C PRO A 115 -14.75 -1.36 -3.56
N LEU A 116 -13.91 -2.33 -3.24
CA LEU A 116 -14.12 -3.25 -2.12
C LEU A 116 -14.32 -2.49 -0.81
N LEU A 117 -15.06 -3.09 0.13
CA LEU A 117 -15.25 -2.49 1.45
C LEU A 117 -13.90 -2.27 2.14
N SER A 118 -13.00 -3.23 2.07
CA SER A 118 -11.65 -3.12 2.62
C SER A 118 -10.84 -1.98 1.99
N THR A 119 -10.97 -1.73 0.68
CA THR A 119 -10.36 -0.56 0.02
C THR A 119 -10.92 0.76 0.57
N LYS A 120 -12.23 0.82 0.80
CA LYS A 120 -12.85 2.00 1.42
C LYS A 120 -12.38 2.20 2.86
N LEU A 121 -12.25 1.12 3.63
CA LEU A 121 -11.76 1.17 5.01
C LEU A 121 -10.30 1.60 5.09
N LEU A 122 -9.42 1.06 4.23
CA LEU A 122 -8.01 1.47 4.15
C LEU A 122 -7.88 2.98 3.88
N THR A 123 -8.56 3.47 2.84
CA THR A 123 -8.48 4.89 2.49
C THR A 123 -9.18 5.78 3.51
N GLY A 124 -10.30 5.31 4.08
CA GLY A 124 -11.02 6.02 5.13
C GLY A 124 -10.23 6.15 6.43
N TYR A 125 -9.46 5.11 6.79
CA TYR A 125 -8.58 5.13 7.95
C TYR A 125 -7.51 6.24 7.84
N LEU A 126 -6.87 6.36 6.68
CA LEU A 126 -5.86 7.39 6.44
C LEU A 126 -6.49 8.80 6.45
N GLN A 127 -7.66 8.94 5.85
CA GLN A 127 -8.37 10.21 5.84
C GLN A 127 -8.84 10.62 7.24
N PHE A 128 -9.26 9.66 8.07
CA PHE A 128 -9.64 9.90 9.46
C PHE A 128 -8.48 10.51 10.26
N GLY A 129 -7.27 9.95 10.14
CA GLY A 129 -6.06 10.54 10.76
C GLY A 129 -5.82 11.99 10.34
N MET A 130 -6.00 12.28 9.05
CA MET A 130 -5.78 13.64 8.54
C MET A 130 -6.87 14.64 8.94
N GLU A 131 -8.15 14.25 8.89
CA GLU A 131 -9.26 15.20 9.06
C GLU A 131 -9.79 15.30 10.49
N PHE A 132 -9.69 14.23 11.29
CA PHE A 132 -10.23 14.17 12.65
C PHE A 132 -9.16 14.18 13.74
N GLU A 133 -7.96 13.64 13.45
CA GLU A 133 -6.84 13.64 14.40
C GLU A 133 -5.83 14.76 14.12
N ASP A 134 -5.98 15.49 13.00
CA ASP A 134 -5.04 16.52 12.50
C ASP A 134 -3.58 16.01 12.52
N SER A 135 -3.39 14.76 12.08
CA SER A 135 -2.10 14.06 12.14
C SER A 135 -1.83 13.28 10.85
N PRO A 136 -0.67 13.47 10.21
CA PRO A 136 -0.26 12.66 9.05
C PRO A 136 0.36 11.32 9.46
N LEU A 137 0.43 10.99 10.75
CA LEU A 137 1.20 9.84 11.25
C LEU A 137 0.69 8.52 10.64
N ALA A 138 -0.63 8.31 10.62
CA ALA A 138 -1.24 7.11 10.02
C ALA A 138 -0.92 7.00 8.52
N LEU A 139 -1.04 8.12 7.78
CA LEU A 139 -0.74 8.15 6.35
C LEU A 139 0.72 7.82 6.07
N ILE A 140 1.66 8.54 6.71
CA ILE A 140 3.09 8.36 6.45
C ILE A 140 3.54 6.95 6.88
N THR A 141 3.01 6.43 7.99
CA THR A 141 3.23 5.04 8.41
C THR A 141 2.71 4.04 7.37
N SER A 142 1.52 4.30 6.78
CA SER A 142 0.97 3.44 5.73
C SER A 142 1.80 3.47 4.46
N VAL A 143 2.32 4.64 4.09
CA VAL A 143 3.19 4.76 2.93
C VAL A 143 4.49 4.00 3.17
N TYR A 144 5.12 4.15 4.34
CA TYR A 144 6.31 3.37 4.70
C TYR A 144 6.05 1.86 4.65
N PHE A 145 4.90 1.42 5.18
CA PHE A 145 4.47 0.01 5.08
C PHE A 145 4.43 -0.46 3.62
N VAL A 146 3.80 0.31 2.73
CA VAL A 146 3.63 -0.07 1.32
C VAL A 146 4.98 -0.12 0.60
N GLU A 147 5.82 0.92 0.74
CA GLU A 147 7.16 0.97 0.12
C GLU A 147 8.02 -0.23 0.58
N TYR A 148 8.04 -0.49 1.90
CA TYR A 148 8.82 -1.59 2.47
C TYR A 148 8.36 -2.95 1.95
N VAL A 149 7.05 -3.20 1.91
CA VAL A 149 6.48 -4.47 1.46
C VAL A 149 6.62 -4.65 -0.06
N THR A 150 6.36 -3.60 -0.82
CA THR A 150 6.44 -3.61 -2.29
C THR A 150 7.83 -3.99 -2.76
N THR A 151 8.86 -3.34 -2.27
CA THR A 151 10.25 -3.61 -2.67
C THR A 151 10.72 -5.04 -2.36
N ARG A 152 10.11 -5.69 -1.35
CA ARG A 152 10.48 -7.05 -0.92
C ARG A 152 9.62 -8.18 -1.51
N THR A 153 8.42 -7.89 -1.95
CA THR A 153 7.47 -8.91 -2.41
C THR A 153 7.11 -8.81 -3.88
N GLN A 154 7.08 -7.61 -4.43
CA GLN A 154 6.61 -7.40 -5.80
C GLN A 154 7.57 -7.91 -6.90
N PRO A 155 8.91 -7.89 -6.75
CA PRO A 155 9.79 -8.45 -7.80
C PRO A 155 9.46 -9.91 -8.13
N GLU A 156 9.34 -10.78 -7.12
CA GLU A 156 8.99 -12.20 -7.31
C GLU A 156 7.58 -12.35 -7.91
N TRP A 157 6.62 -11.55 -7.44
CA TRP A 157 5.27 -11.55 -7.99
C TRP A 157 5.24 -11.15 -9.48
N LEU A 158 5.97 -10.11 -9.85
CA LEU A 158 6.04 -9.63 -11.24
C LEU A 158 6.74 -10.63 -12.16
N ASP A 159 7.76 -11.36 -11.67
CA ASP A 159 8.41 -12.42 -12.43
C ASP A 159 7.44 -13.57 -12.71
N ASN A 160 6.63 -13.94 -11.72
CA ASN A 160 5.59 -14.96 -11.90
C ASN A 160 4.49 -14.50 -12.87
N LEU A 161 4.05 -13.25 -12.77
CA LEU A 161 3.09 -12.66 -13.71
C LEU A 161 3.66 -12.59 -15.13
N GLY A 162 4.90 -12.13 -15.29
CA GLY A 162 5.57 -12.04 -16.60
C GLY A 162 5.71 -13.41 -17.26
N THR A 163 5.96 -14.46 -16.48
CA THR A 163 6.03 -15.84 -16.97
C THR A 163 4.70 -16.32 -17.57
N VAL A 164 3.56 -15.96 -16.96
CA VAL A 164 2.24 -16.46 -17.39
C VAL A 164 1.57 -15.52 -18.39
N LEU A 165 1.62 -14.23 -18.14
CA LEU A 165 0.94 -13.23 -18.97
C LEU A 165 1.81 -12.72 -20.11
N GLY A 166 3.13 -12.89 -20.02
CA GLY A 166 4.13 -12.26 -20.87
C GLY A 166 4.60 -10.91 -20.31
N GLU A 167 5.91 -10.64 -20.41
CA GLU A 167 6.55 -9.42 -19.88
C GLU A 167 5.90 -8.13 -20.41
N GLU A 168 5.38 -8.15 -21.63
CA GLU A 168 4.66 -7.03 -22.23
C GLU A 168 3.48 -6.55 -21.39
N ASN A 169 2.83 -7.49 -20.67
CA ASN A 169 1.56 -7.26 -19.98
C ASN A 169 1.75 -6.81 -18.52
N VAL A 170 3.00 -6.74 -18.04
CA VAL A 170 3.37 -6.32 -16.67
C VAL A 170 4.36 -5.16 -16.66
N LYS A 171 4.62 -4.54 -17.81
CA LYS A 171 5.60 -3.45 -17.95
C LYS A 171 5.29 -2.24 -17.06
N GLY A 172 4.03 -1.89 -16.90
CA GLY A 172 3.64 -0.76 -16.08
C GLY A 172 3.90 -0.99 -14.61
N ALA A 173 3.47 -2.14 -14.08
CA ALA A 173 3.74 -2.52 -12.71
C ALA A 173 5.24 -2.69 -12.44
N ARG A 174 6.00 -3.26 -13.38
CA ARG A 174 7.45 -3.40 -13.27
C ARG A 174 8.17 -2.05 -13.28
N ALA A 175 7.71 -1.10 -14.11
CA ALA A 175 8.26 0.25 -14.11
C ALA A 175 8.04 0.95 -12.76
N HIS A 176 6.87 0.79 -12.15
CA HIS A 176 6.58 1.32 -10.81
C HIS A 176 7.58 0.76 -9.79
N VAL A 177 7.66 -0.57 -9.68
CA VAL A 177 8.55 -1.21 -8.69
C VAL A 177 10.03 -0.85 -8.91
N ASN A 178 10.47 -0.72 -10.15
CA ASN A 178 11.84 -0.32 -10.43
C ASN A 178 12.11 1.14 -10.01
N THR A 179 11.14 2.04 -10.19
CA THR A 179 11.25 3.43 -9.71
C THR A 179 11.38 3.45 -8.18
N ASP A 180 10.54 2.70 -7.47
CA ASP A 180 10.58 2.61 -5.99
C ASP A 180 11.94 2.10 -5.48
N LEU A 181 12.56 1.16 -6.23
CA LEU A 181 13.87 0.60 -5.90
C LEU A 181 15.03 1.56 -6.23
N ASP A 182 14.94 2.28 -7.35
CA ASP A 182 16.02 3.16 -7.83
C ASP A 182 16.08 4.49 -7.05
N ASP A 183 14.93 4.99 -6.58
CA ASP A 183 14.79 6.29 -5.91
C ASP A 183 14.83 6.21 -4.37
N ASP A 184 15.12 5.02 -3.79
CA ASP A 184 15.18 4.80 -2.33
C ASP A 184 13.94 5.36 -1.59
N HIS A 185 12.74 5.10 -2.12
CA HIS A 185 11.49 5.64 -1.59
C HIS A 185 11.26 5.25 -0.11
N ASP A 186 11.63 4.04 0.30
CA ASP A 186 11.48 3.61 1.70
C ASP A 186 12.37 4.45 2.65
N ASP A 187 13.60 4.77 2.25
CA ASP A 187 14.50 5.66 2.99
C ASP A 187 13.95 7.09 3.07
N PHE A 188 13.41 7.59 1.96
CA PHE A 188 12.78 8.91 1.92
C PHE A 188 11.58 8.97 2.88
N VAL A 189 10.66 8.03 2.77
CA VAL A 189 9.45 8.00 3.60
C VAL A 189 9.80 7.79 5.07
N TRP A 190 10.80 6.95 5.39
CA TRP A 190 11.31 6.81 6.74
C TRP A 190 11.82 8.15 7.32
N ARG A 191 12.58 8.92 6.54
CA ARG A 191 13.04 10.25 6.98
C ARG A 191 11.88 11.17 7.33
N VAL A 192 10.82 11.20 6.50
CA VAL A 192 9.62 12.00 6.79
C VAL A 192 8.92 11.50 8.05
N LEU A 193 8.70 10.17 8.17
CA LEU A 193 8.08 9.54 9.33
C LEU A 193 8.83 9.89 10.63
N SER A 194 10.17 9.80 10.60
CA SER A 194 11.03 10.12 11.76
C SER A 194 10.83 11.56 12.27
N THR A 195 10.47 12.50 11.40
CA THR A 195 10.21 13.89 11.83
C THR A 195 8.92 14.06 12.63
N LEU A 196 8.00 13.12 12.50
CA LEU A 196 6.72 13.12 13.21
C LEU A 196 6.82 12.49 14.60
N ILE A 197 7.85 11.68 14.85
CA ILE A 197 8.03 10.93 16.09
C ILE A 197 8.83 11.80 17.07
N LYS A 198 8.18 12.31 18.11
CA LYS A 198 8.76 13.20 19.12
C LYS A 198 8.85 12.57 20.50
N SER A 199 8.15 11.46 20.73
CA SER A 199 8.01 10.82 22.05
C SER A 199 7.84 9.31 21.91
N GLU A 200 8.01 8.58 23.01
CA GLU A 200 7.68 7.14 23.08
C GLU A 200 6.21 6.87 22.75
N ALA A 201 5.31 7.80 23.06
CA ALA A 201 3.90 7.67 22.71
C ALA A 201 3.70 7.72 21.19
N ASP A 202 4.48 8.52 20.45
CA ASP A 202 4.45 8.54 19.00
C ASP A 202 5.03 7.25 18.41
N GLU A 203 6.10 6.69 18.99
CA GLU A 203 6.64 5.38 18.61
C GLU A 203 5.58 4.27 18.75
N GLN A 204 4.88 4.26 19.89
CA GLN A 204 3.79 3.30 20.13
C GLN A 204 2.67 3.46 19.11
N LYS A 205 2.29 4.70 18.77
CA LYS A 205 1.29 4.98 17.73
C LYS A 205 1.71 4.49 16.35
N VAL A 206 2.99 4.60 15.99
CA VAL A 206 3.49 4.03 14.72
C VAL A 206 3.26 2.53 14.68
N ILE A 207 3.61 1.81 15.75
CA ILE A 207 3.39 0.36 15.83
C ILE A 207 1.89 0.02 15.80
N GLU A 208 1.06 0.80 16.49
CA GLU A 208 -0.40 0.65 16.44
C GLU A 208 -0.94 0.85 15.03
N HIS A 209 -0.53 1.92 14.34
CA HIS A 209 -0.92 2.17 12.95
C HIS A 209 -0.47 1.04 12.02
N LEU A 210 0.76 0.51 12.18
CA LEU A 210 1.23 -0.64 11.40
C LEU A 210 0.32 -1.86 11.57
N ASN A 211 -0.06 -2.19 12.81
CA ASN A 211 -0.97 -3.31 13.08
C ASN A 211 -2.34 -3.09 12.44
N HIS A 212 -2.93 -1.89 12.58
CA HIS A 212 -4.23 -1.57 11.98
C HIS A 212 -4.17 -1.62 10.43
N ILE A 213 -3.11 -1.06 9.84
CA ILE A 213 -2.88 -1.08 8.39
C ILE A 213 -2.71 -2.52 7.90
N TYR A 214 -1.90 -3.33 8.57
CA TYR A 214 -1.71 -4.72 8.21
C TYR A 214 -3.02 -5.51 8.30
N TRP A 215 -3.79 -5.32 9.37
CA TRP A 215 -5.09 -5.96 9.50
C TRP A 215 -6.05 -5.57 8.36
N LEU A 216 -6.09 -4.31 7.97
CA LEU A 216 -6.91 -3.83 6.84
C LEU A 216 -6.43 -4.42 5.51
N TRP A 217 -5.12 -4.62 5.32
CA TRP A 217 -4.59 -5.32 4.17
C TRP A 217 -4.94 -6.81 4.16
N LYS A 218 -4.89 -7.50 5.31
CA LYS A 218 -5.37 -8.90 5.40
C LYS A 218 -6.84 -8.98 4.99
N LEU A 219 -7.67 -8.09 5.51
CA LEU A 219 -9.08 -8.00 5.15
C LEU A 219 -9.27 -7.82 3.64
N TYR A 220 -8.48 -6.92 3.05
CA TYR A 220 -8.50 -6.69 1.61
C TYR A 220 -8.19 -7.96 0.80
N PHE A 221 -7.14 -8.66 1.13
CA PHE A 221 -6.77 -9.87 0.40
C PHE A 221 -7.75 -11.03 0.60
N VAL A 222 -8.36 -11.13 1.78
CA VAL A 222 -9.45 -12.09 2.03
C VAL A 222 -10.66 -11.77 1.19
N GLU A 223 -11.12 -10.50 1.17
CA GLU A 223 -12.25 -10.06 0.37
C GLU A 223 -12.00 -10.28 -1.13
N LEU A 224 -10.80 -9.93 -1.61
CA LEU A 224 -10.37 -10.15 -2.99
C LEU A 224 -10.40 -11.63 -3.38
N HIS A 225 -9.85 -12.51 -2.55
CA HIS A 225 -9.87 -13.96 -2.77
C HIS A 225 -11.30 -14.51 -2.82
N GLN A 226 -12.16 -14.11 -1.89
CA GLN A 226 -13.56 -14.54 -1.86
C GLN A 226 -14.32 -14.13 -3.11
N LEU A 227 -14.11 -12.89 -3.57
CA LEU A 227 -14.78 -12.38 -4.77
C LEU A 227 -14.31 -13.07 -6.05
N THR A 228 -13.00 -13.29 -6.20
CA THR A 228 -12.41 -13.65 -7.51
C THR A 228 -12.11 -15.13 -7.66
N VAL A 229 -11.75 -15.82 -6.57
CA VAL A 229 -11.36 -17.23 -6.61
C VAL A 229 -12.52 -18.14 -6.16
N ILE A 230 -13.23 -17.75 -5.09
CA ILE A 230 -14.35 -18.54 -4.57
C ILE A 230 -15.66 -18.20 -5.29
N GLY A 231 -15.78 -17.02 -5.90
CA GLY A 231 -16.96 -16.60 -6.66
C GLY A 231 -18.19 -16.27 -5.81
N LYS A 232 -18.00 -15.84 -4.57
CA LYS A 232 -19.08 -15.44 -3.67
C LYS A 232 -19.10 -13.92 -3.53
N SER A 233 -20.10 -13.28 -4.13
CA SER A 233 -20.33 -11.83 -4.02
C SER A 233 -20.82 -11.38 -2.64
N ASP A 234 -21.36 -12.31 -1.80
CA ASP A 234 -21.95 -12.04 -0.50
C ASP A 234 -21.21 -12.76 0.64
N ALA A 235 -19.93 -12.96 0.50
CA ALA A 235 -19.14 -13.59 1.56
C ALA A 235 -19.16 -12.70 2.81
N GLN A 236 -19.72 -13.23 3.91
CA GLN A 236 -19.50 -12.64 5.23
C GLN A 236 -18.01 -12.65 5.50
N ILE A 237 -17.41 -11.47 5.47
CA ILE A 237 -16.01 -11.28 5.85
C ILE A 237 -15.94 -11.65 7.34
N PRO A 238 -15.13 -12.67 7.73
CA PRO A 238 -14.98 -12.98 9.14
C PRO A 238 -14.41 -11.73 9.83
N LEU A 239 -15.15 -11.21 10.79
CA LEU A 239 -14.62 -10.16 11.64
C LEU A 239 -13.47 -10.72 12.46
N PRO A 240 -12.41 -9.93 12.71
CA PRO A 240 -11.32 -10.38 13.54
C PRO A 240 -11.82 -10.76 14.91
N THR A 241 -11.30 -11.84 15.44
CA THR A 241 -11.51 -12.20 16.83
C THR A 241 -10.59 -11.35 17.72
N ALA A 242 -10.92 -11.26 19.01
CA ALA A 242 -10.06 -10.54 19.97
C ALA A 242 -8.63 -11.11 20.09
N ALA A 243 -8.36 -12.27 19.48
CA ALA A 243 -7.03 -12.88 19.40
C ALA A 243 -6.22 -12.38 18.19
N ASP A 244 -6.85 -11.65 17.26
CA ASP A 244 -6.25 -11.16 16.02
C ASP A 244 -5.85 -9.66 16.12
N VAL A 245 -6.08 -9.03 17.28
CA VAL A 245 -5.81 -7.60 17.55
C VAL A 245 -4.68 -7.40 18.54
#